data_3fb85851bcf810b967cfa8a3b92d4881
#
_entry.id   3fb85851bcf810b967cfa8a3b92d4881
#
_cell.length_a   1.000
_cell.length_b   1.000
_cell.length_c   1.000
_cell.angle_alpha   90.00
_cell.angle_beta   90.00
_cell.angle_gamma   90.00
#
_symmetry.space_group_name_H-M   'P 1'
#
loop_
_entity.id
_entity.type
_entity.pdbx_description
1 polymer ?
#
loop_
_entity_poly.entity_id
_entity_poly.type
_entity_poly.pdbx_seq_one_letter_code
_entity_poly.pdbx_strand_id
1 'polypeptide(L)'
;MLRLIWDAIKSVANFIVGLVRVIINGILNFVQHIVKYFKNLPLIKGRDIPFIADARNKEFADMVKRAPAKNVGIFEATLNDETNEIENMQWVEAENVDEKTKNVLGNEPIVVLN
;
A
#
# COMPACT_ATOMS: atom_id res chain seq x y z
N MET A 1 -2.77 2.23 -16.17
CA MET A 1 -2.03 2.45 -14.91
C MET A 1 -2.35 1.39 -13.87
N LEU A 2 -3.60 1.26 -13.45
CA LEU A 2 -3.96 0.28 -12.41
C LEU A 2 -3.64 -1.15 -12.81
N ARG A 3 -3.83 -1.49 -14.07
CA ARG A 3 -3.51 -2.84 -14.57
C ARG A 3 -2.02 -3.15 -14.46
N LEU A 4 -1.15 -2.18 -14.77
CA LEU A 4 0.29 -2.34 -14.63
C LEU A 4 0.68 -2.55 -13.17
N ILE A 5 0.04 -1.82 -12.26
CA ILE A 5 0.28 -1.99 -10.83
C ILE A 5 -0.16 -3.38 -10.37
N TRP A 6 -1.33 -3.86 -10.81
CA TRP A 6 -1.81 -5.21 -10.50
C TRP A 6 -0.82 -6.28 -10.96
N ASP A 7 -0.36 -6.19 -12.21
CA ASP A 7 0.57 -7.17 -12.76
C ASP A 7 1.89 -7.14 -12.00
N ALA A 8 2.37 -5.95 -11.63
CA ALA A 8 3.59 -5.80 -10.85
C ALA A 8 3.42 -6.38 -9.45
N ILE A 9 2.28 -6.17 -8.80
CA ILE A 9 1.99 -6.75 -7.47
C ILE A 9 1.98 -8.27 -7.54
N LYS A 10 1.39 -8.85 -8.57
CA LYS A 10 1.40 -10.31 -8.76
C LYS A 10 2.81 -10.86 -8.79
N SER A 11 3.73 -10.14 -9.43
CA SER A 11 5.13 -10.55 -9.53
C SER A 11 5.84 -10.58 -8.19
N VAL A 12 5.41 -9.77 -7.23
CA VAL A 12 6.04 -9.67 -5.90
C VAL A 12 5.16 -10.19 -4.76
N ALA A 13 4.07 -10.88 -5.09
CA ALA A 13 3.11 -11.35 -4.08
C ALA A 13 3.78 -12.18 -2.98
N ASN A 14 4.75 -13.03 -3.34
CA ASN A 14 5.47 -13.84 -2.37
C ASN A 14 6.35 -13.00 -1.44
N PHE A 15 6.90 -11.91 -1.93
CA PHE A 15 7.67 -10.98 -1.11
C PHE A 15 6.76 -10.21 -0.16
N ILE A 16 5.56 -9.84 -0.60
CA ILE A 16 4.60 -9.13 0.24
C ILE A 16 4.22 -9.98 1.46
N VAL A 17 4.02 -11.26 1.27
CA VAL A 17 3.71 -12.18 2.37
C VAL A 17 4.80 -12.14 3.44
N GLY A 18 6.07 -11.99 3.05
CA GLY A 18 7.20 -11.98 3.97
C GLY A 18 7.58 -10.61 4.53
N LEU A 19 6.88 -9.54 4.16
CA LEU A 19 7.22 -8.20 4.65
C LEU A 19 7.06 -8.09 6.16
N VAL A 20 7.98 -7.36 6.78
CA VAL A 20 7.89 -7.01 8.19
C VAL A 20 6.67 -6.11 8.39
N ARG A 21 5.91 -6.38 9.44
CA ARG A 21 4.71 -5.59 9.77
C ARG A 21 5.10 -4.39 10.62
N VAL A 22 4.70 -3.20 10.17
CA VAL A 22 4.79 -1.98 10.97
C VAL A 22 3.45 -1.86 11.70
N ILE A 23 3.48 -1.94 13.02
CA ILE A 23 2.25 -1.97 13.82
C ILE A 23 2.03 -0.61 14.47
N ILE A 24 0.86 -0.05 14.21
CA ILE A 24 0.40 1.20 14.79
C ILE A 24 -0.66 0.86 15.84
N ASN A 25 -0.40 1.22 17.09
CA ASN A 25 -1.38 1.01 18.16
C ASN A 25 -2.42 2.12 18.08
N GLY A 26 -3.64 1.72 17.69
CA GLY A 26 -4.76 2.65 17.56
C GLY A 26 -5.09 2.96 16.12
N ILE A 27 -5.06 4.24 15.74
CA ILE A 27 -5.58 4.72 14.46
C ILE A 27 -4.46 5.06 13.50
N LEU A 28 -4.49 4.46 12.31
CA LEU A 28 -3.62 4.87 11.20
C LEU A 28 -4.09 6.21 10.68
N ASN A 29 -3.18 7.19 10.68
CA ASN A 29 -3.45 8.55 10.23
C ASN A 29 -2.87 8.76 8.85
N PHE A 30 -3.69 9.26 7.92
CA PHE A 30 -3.29 9.42 6.52
C PHE A 30 -2.04 10.27 6.37
N VAL A 31 -2.01 11.44 7.03
CA VAL A 31 -0.87 12.36 6.92
C VAL A 31 0.38 11.79 7.59
N GLN A 32 0.24 11.31 8.83
CA GLN A 32 1.40 10.86 9.63
C GLN A 32 1.96 9.52 9.16
N HIS A 33 1.14 8.63 8.66
CA HIS A 33 1.56 7.25 8.37
C HIS A 33 1.62 6.92 6.89
N ILE A 34 0.91 7.65 6.04
CA ILE A 34 0.91 7.40 4.60
C ILE A 34 1.66 8.50 3.87
N VAL A 35 1.23 9.75 3.97
CA VAL A 35 1.88 10.86 3.27
C VAL A 35 3.34 11.00 3.70
N LYS A 36 3.60 10.95 5.00
CA LYS A 36 4.95 11.07 5.54
C LYS A 36 5.88 9.96 5.05
N TYR A 37 5.35 8.74 4.91
CA TYR A 37 6.14 7.62 4.39
C TYR A 37 6.69 7.96 3.01
N PHE A 38 5.83 8.35 2.08
CA PHE A 38 6.26 8.67 0.71
C PHE A 38 7.09 9.94 0.64
N LYS A 39 6.78 10.93 1.48
CA LYS A 39 7.53 12.20 1.52
C LYS A 39 8.98 11.99 1.92
N ASN A 40 9.28 10.98 2.73
CA ASN A 40 10.63 10.67 3.17
C ASN A 40 11.42 9.79 2.19
N LEU A 41 10.81 9.36 1.09
CA LEU A 41 11.48 8.57 0.06
C LEU A 41 12.06 9.48 -1.02
N PRO A 42 13.21 9.12 -1.60
CA PRO A 42 13.81 9.90 -2.68
C PRO A 42 13.14 9.59 -4.02
N LEU A 43 11.86 9.91 -4.14
CA LEU A 43 11.08 9.59 -5.34
C LEU A 43 11.39 10.55 -6.48
N ILE A 44 11.46 10.01 -7.69
CA ILE A 44 11.65 10.79 -8.91
C ILE A 44 10.29 11.02 -9.54
N LYS A 45 9.92 12.30 -9.65
CA LYS A 45 8.64 12.70 -10.23
C LYS A 45 8.57 12.23 -11.70
N GLY A 46 7.44 11.64 -12.06
CA GLY A 46 7.23 11.13 -13.41
C GLY A 46 7.73 9.70 -13.62
N ARG A 47 8.53 9.16 -12.70
CA ARG A 47 8.99 7.77 -12.75
C ARG A 47 8.39 6.94 -11.60
N ASP A 48 8.47 7.45 -10.38
CA ASP A 48 8.04 6.72 -9.19
C ASP A 48 6.62 7.08 -8.82
N ILE A 49 5.72 6.11 -8.93
CA ILE A 49 4.29 6.31 -8.72
C ILE A 49 3.91 5.73 -7.37
N PRO A 50 3.61 6.57 -6.35
CA PRO A 50 3.19 6.05 -5.06
C PRO A 50 1.76 5.52 -5.10
N PHE A 51 1.53 4.42 -4.45
CA PHE A 51 0.19 3.85 -4.33
C PHE A 51 0.03 3.12 -3.00
N ILE A 52 -1.21 2.92 -2.63
CA ILE A 52 -1.56 2.11 -1.46
C ILE A 52 -2.61 1.08 -1.86
N ALA A 53 -2.64 -0.02 -1.12
CA ALA A 53 -3.66 -1.06 -1.29
C ALA A 53 -4.24 -1.42 0.06
N ASP A 54 -5.56 -1.59 0.11
CA ASP A 54 -6.26 -1.98 1.34
C ASP A 54 -6.28 -3.50 1.43
N ALA A 55 -5.62 -4.04 2.44
CA ALA A 55 -5.54 -5.49 2.64
C ALA A 55 -6.90 -6.11 3.00
N ARG A 56 -7.90 -5.31 3.36
CA ARG A 56 -9.27 -5.80 3.59
C ARG A 56 -10.01 -6.00 2.28
N ASN A 57 -9.55 -5.38 1.19
CA ASN A 57 -10.15 -5.59 -0.11
C ASN A 57 -9.96 -7.03 -0.55
N LYS A 58 -11.05 -7.69 -0.92
CA LYS A 58 -11.03 -9.12 -1.22
C LYS A 58 -10.09 -9.46 -2.38
N GLU A 59 -10.09 -8.67 -3.42
CA GLU A 59 -9.22 -8.93 -4.58
C GLU A 59 -7.75 -8.89 -4.20
N PHE A 60 -7.36 -7.87 -3.43
CA PHE A 60 -5.98 -7.74 -2.98
C PHE A 60 -5.61 -8.86 -2.00
N ALA A 61 -6.47 -9.13 -1.02
CA ALA A 61 -6.23 -10.17 -0.03
C ALA A 61 -6.08 -11.55 -0.67
N ASP A 62 -6.93 -11.86 -1.65
CA ASP A 62 -6.86 -13.14 -2.36
C ASP A 62 -5.55 -13.27 -3.14
N MET A 63 -5.07 -12.17 -3.71
CA MET A 63 -3.85 -12.19 -4.50
C MET A 63 -2.61 -12.40 -3.63
N VAL A 64 -2.48 -11.68 -2.52
CA VAL A 64 -1.28 -11.72 -1.68
C VAL A 64 -1.35 -12.80 -0.61
N LYS A 65 -2.54 -13.35 -0.34
CA LYS A 65 -2.75 -14.43 0.63
C LYS A 65 -2.19 -14.10 2.01
N ARG A 66 -2.36 -12.85 2.43
CA ARG A 66 -1.91 -12.38 3.73
C ARG A 66 -3.01 -11.57 4.41
N ALA A 67 -3.40 -12.00 5.60
CA ALA A 67 -4.37 -11.26 6.41
C ALA A 67 -3.66 -10.32 7.36
N PRO A 68 -4.23 -9.12 7.65
CA PRO A 68 -3.70 -8.25 8.69
C PRO A 68 -3.78 -8.93 10.06
N ALA A 69 -2.79 -8.68 10.91
CA ALA A 69 -2.81 -9.15 12.30
C ALA A 69 -3.77 -8.32 13.15
N LYS A 70 -4.07 -7.10 12.71
CA LYS A 70 -5.06 -6.21 13.33
C LYS A 70 -6.21 -5.97 12.35
N ASN A 71 -7.13 -5.07 12.69
CA ASN A 71 -8.34 -4.86 11.89
C ASN A 71 -8.06 -4.25 10.52
N VAL A 72 -6.96 -3.54 10.37
CA VAL A 72 -6.60 -2.85 9.13
C VAL A 72 -5.19 -3.20 8.72
N GLY A 73 -4.99 -3.45 7.44
CA GLY A 73 -3.66 -3.57 6.84
C GLY A 73 -3.62 -2.72 5.59
N ILE A 74 -2.56 -1.92 5.46
CA ILE A 74 -2.31 -1.09 4.28
C ILE A 74 -0.96 -1.46 3.70
N PHE A 75 -0.94 -1.81 2.43
CA PHE A 75 0.28 -2.01 1.67
C PHE A 75 0.65 -0.70 1.00
N GLU A 76 1.85 -0.19 1.26
CA GLU A 76 2.38 1.03 0.68
C GLU A 76 3.56 0.68 -0.20
N ALA A 77 3.62 1.24 -1.41
CA ALA A 77 4.72 0.98 -2.32
C ALA A 77 4.76 2.01 -3.44
N THR A 78 5.80 1.93 -4.26
CA THR A 78 5.90 2.71 -5.49
C THR A 78 6.03 1.78 -6.68
N LEU A 79 5.49 2.21 -7.82
CA LEU A 79 5.74 1.57 -9.11
C LEU A 79 6.78 2.40 -9.85
N ASN A 80 7.88 1.77 -10.24
CA ASN A 80 8.84 2.40 -11.15
C ASN A 80 8.29 2.24 -12.58
N ASP A 81 7.88 3.35 -13.18
CA ASP A 81 7.22 3.34 -14.49
C ASP A 81 8.16 2.96 -15.64
N GLU A 82 9.47 3.08 -15.44
CA GLU A 82 10.46 2.69 -16.43
C GLU A 82 10.68 1.18 -16.48
N THR A 83 10.71 0.53 -15.30
CA THR A 83 10.99 -0.90 -15.19
C THR A 83 9.76 -1.75 -14.94
N ASN A 84 8.63 -1.12 -14.58
CA ASN A 84 7.40 -1.78 -14.13
C ASN A 84 7.59 -2.63 -12.87
N GLU A 85 8.57 -2.26 -12.04
CA GLU A 85 8.84 -2.96 -10.79
C GLU A 85 8.26 -2.23 -9.59
N ILE A 86 7.83 -3.01 -8.60
CA ILE A 86 7.37 -2.49 -7.32
C ILE A 86 8.58 -2.26 -6.42
N GLU A 87 8.66 -1.07 -5.84
CA GLU A 87 9.75 -0.67 -4.95
C GLU A 87 9.20 -0.06 -3.67
N ASN A 88 10.05 0.12 -2.67
CA ASN A 88 9.71 0.81 -1.43
C ASN A 88 8.47 0.22 -0.74
N MET A 89 8.42 -1.10 -0.64
CA MET A 89 7.28 -1.79 -0.07
C MET A 89 7.24 -1.69 1.45
N GLN A 90 6.07 -1.39 2.01
CA GLN A 90 5.83 -1.39 3.44
C GLN A 90 4.43 -1.94 3.74
N TRP A 91 4.33 -2.76 4.78
CA TRP A 91 3.06 -3.27 5.27
C TRP A 91 2.77 -2.68 6.65
N VAL A 92 1.70 -1.91 6.75
CA VAL A 92 1.31 -1.23 7.99
C VAL A 92 0.00 -1.81 8.49
N GLU A 93 -0.06 -2.09 9.79
CA GLU A 93 -1.28 -2.61 10.42
C GLU A 93 -1.71 -1.70 11.57
N ALA A 94 -3.02 -1.55 11.74
CA ALA A 94 -3.58 -0.73 12.79
C ALA A 94 -4.93 -1.30 13.23
N GLU A 95 -5.48 -0.77 14.33
CA GLU A 95 -6.81 -1.17 14.79
C GLU A 95 -7.90 -0.53 13.93
N ASN A 96 -7.67 0.69 13.44
CA ASN A 96 -8.59 1.42 12.59
C ASN A 96 -7.83 2.44 11.76
N VAL A 97 -8.53 3.12 10.85
CA VAL A 97 -7.99 4.22 10.04
C VAL A 97 -8.81 5.49 10.29
N ASP A 98 -8.18 6.67 10.07
CA ASP A 98 -8.88 7.93 10.16
C ASP A 98 -9.83 8.15 8.97
N GLU A 99 -10.67 9.17 9.07
CA GLU A 99 -11.64 9.48 8.00
C GLU A 99 -10.98 9.80 6.68
N LYS A 100 -9.84 10.50 6.71
CA LYS A 100 -9.11 10.84 5.48
C LYS A 100 -8.69 9.58 4.75
N THR A 101 -8.15 8.59 5.47
CA THR A 101 -7.73 7.32 4.88
C THR A 101 -8.94 6.57 4.30
N LYS A 102 -10.05 6.54 5.03
CA LYS A 102 -11.28 5.90 4.54
C LYS A 102 -11.75 6.53 3.23
N ASN A 103 -11.73 7.85 3.17
CA ASN A 103 -12.17 8.58 1.98
C ASN A 103 -11.24 8.33 0.79
N VAL A 104 -9.93 8.29 1.03
CA VAL A 104 -8.94 8.04 -0.02
C VAL A 104 -9.08 6.62 -0.56
N LEU A 105 -9.22 5.64 0.31
CA LEU A 105 -9.36 4.23 -0.10
C LEU A 105 -10.66 3.98 -0.85
N GLY A 106 -11.77 4.55 -0.37
CA GLY A 106 -13.08 4.25 -0.92
C GLY A 106 -13.32 2.75 -0.94
N ASN A 107 -13.76 2.23 -2.08
CA ASN A 107 -13.96 0.78 -2.28
C ASN A 107 -12.95 0.20 -3.29
N GLU A 108 -11.88 0.93 -3.56
CA GLU A 108 -10.89 0.50 -4.56
C GLU A 108 -9.86 -0.42 -3.93
N PRO A 109 -9.42 -1.47 -4.65
CA PRO A 109 -8.34 -2.33 -4.16
C PRO A 109 -7.01 -1.62 -4.13
N ILE A 110 -6.75 -0.71 -5.06
CA ILE A 110 -5.51 0.05 -5.18
C ILE A 110 -5.84 1.50 -5.43
N VAL A 111 -5.16 2.40 -4.73
CA VAL A 111 -5.30 3.84 -4.91
C VAL A 111 -3.94 4.44 -5.24
N VAL A 112 -3.84 5.11 -6.38
CA VAL A 112 -2.64 5.84 -6.78
C VAL A 112 -2.65 7.20 -6.09
N LEU A 113 -1.53 7.56 -5.48
CA LEU A 113 -1.34 8.83 -4.79
C LEU A 113 -0.49 9.75 -5.65
N ASN A 114 -0.90 10.97 -5.81
CA ASN A 114 -0.13 11.95 -6.58
C ASN A 114 0.48 13.01 -5.69
#